data_8bdc94bd60511cc1b2f6501d50152de8
#
_entry.id   8bdc94bd60511cc1b2f6501d50152de8
#
_cell.length_a   1.000
_cell.length_b   1.000
_cell.length_c   1.000
_cell.angle_alpha   90.00
_cell.angle_beta   90.00
_cell.angle_gamma   90.00
#
_symmetry.space_group_name_H-M   'P 1'
#
loop_
_entity.id
_entity.type
_entity.pdbx_description
1 polymer ?
#
loop_
_entity_poly.entity_id
_entity_poly.type
_entity_poly.pdbx_seq_one_letter_code
_entity_poly.pdbx_strand_id
1 'polypeptide(L)'
;MSNTALPPLNPETRMLIDGQLVPAASGKTYNNVNPADNSVAGVCADAGPEDMEVAIAAARRAFDESDWSTNHAFRAKCLRQLRDAIKAHADELRYLMVAEVGAPLGLTYGPQTDIPISFIDWPIEYLEQFEWERELPTVNV
;
A
#
# COMPACT_ATOMS: atom_id res chain seq x y z
N MET A 1 33.38 -10.77 3.93
CA MET A 1 32.01 -10.30 3.73
C MET A 1 31.11 -11.33 4.38
N SER A 2 30.50 -11.00 5.51
CA SER A 2 29.57 -11.91 6.19
C SER A 2 28.32 -12.05 5.30
N ASN A 3 28.08 -13.26 4.83
CA ASN A 3 26.86 -13.61 4.12
C ASN A 3 25.73 -13.63 5.17
N THR A 4 25.17 -12.47 5.48
CA THR A 4 23.99 -12.40 6.34
C THR A 4 22.82 -12.84 5.48
N ALA A 5 22.45 -14.12 5.62
CA ALA A 5 21.25 -14.62 4.96
C ALA A 5 20.05 -13.73 5.36
N LEU A 6 19.28 -13.33 4.38
CA LEU A 6 18.03 -12.59 4.63
C LEU A 6 17.11 -13.45 5.51
N PRO A 7 16.35 -12.85 6.42
CA PRO A 7 15.37 -13.61 7.21
C PRO A 7 14.35 -14.28 6.28
N PRO A 8 13.75 -15.41 6.71
CA PRO A 8 12.73 -16.06 5.92
C PRO A 8 11.56 -15.10 5.69
N LEU A 9 11.21 -14.88 4.43
CA LEU A 9 10.05 -14.10 4.05
C LEU A 9 8.78 -14.92 4.33
N ASN A 10 7.79 -14.28 4.91
CA ASN A 10 6.46 -14.87 5.10
C ASN A 10 5.42 -13.96 4.42
N PRO A 11 5.39 -13.89 3.09
CA PRO A 11 4.53 -13.00 2.36
C PRO A 11 3.06 -13.39 2.54
N GLU A 12 2.19 -12.37 2.65
CA GLU A 12 0.75 -12.60 2.58
C GLU A 12 0.36 -13.00 1.15
N THR A 13 -0.31 -14.13 1.01
CA THR A 13 -0.69 -14.71 -0.28
C THR A 13 -2.09 -14.33 -0.74
N ARG A 14 -2.87 -13.68 0.13
CA ARG A 14 -4.27 -13.31 -0.10
C ARG A 14 -4.38 -11.83 -0.45
N MET A 15 -5.50 -11.45 -1.04
CA MET A 15 -5.88 -10.07 -1.28
C MET A 15 -6.54 -9.47 -0.04
N LEU A 16 -6.43 -8.17 0.16
CA LEU A 16 -7.20 -7.43 1.14
C LEU A 16 -8.39 -6.75 0.44
N ILE A 17 -9.60 -7.25 0.67
CA ILE A 17 -10.84 -6.67 0.12
C ILE A 17 -11.83 -6.50 1.26
N ASP A 18 -12.40 -5.32 1.39
CA ASP A 18 -13.40 -4.98 2.41
C ASP A 18 -12.92 -5.29 3.85
N GLY A 19 -11.65 -5.04 4.13
CA GLY A 19 -11.03 -5.32 5.43
C GLY A 19 -10.80 -6.81 5.72
N GLN A 20 -11.02 -7.70 4.75
CA GLN A 20 -10.82 -9.13 4.88
C GLN A 20 -9.71 -9.63 3.97
N LEU A 21 -8.92 -10.59 4.47
CA LEU A 21 -7.93 -11.30 3.66
C LEU A 21 -8.62 -12.48 2.94
N VAL A 22 -8.70 -12.40 1.62
CA VAL A 22 -9.41 -13.37 0.78
C VAL A 22 -8.51 -13.93 -0.32
N PRO A 23 -8.62 -15.21 -0.67
CA PRO A 23 -7.96 -15.77 -1.86
C PRO A 23 -8.60 -15.22 -3.14
N ALA A 24 -7.95 -15.37 -4.29
CA ALA A 24 -8.59 -15.14 -5.57
C ALA A 24 -9.82 -16.04 -5.75
N ALA A 25 -10.90 -15.53 -6.33
CA ALA A 25 -12.14 -16.29 -6.57
C ALA A 25 -11.88 -17.56 -7.40
N SER A 26 -10.92 -17.50 -8.32
CA SER A 26 -10.45 -18.63 -9.12
C SER A 26 -9.64 -19.65 -8.33
N GLY A 27 -9.16 -19.32 -7.13
CA GLY A 27 -8.18 -20.08 -6.37
C GLY A 27 -6.79 -20.09 -7.00
N LYS A 28 -6.55 -19.36 -8.09
CA LYS A 28 -5.25 -19.31 -8.78
C LYS A 28 -4.26 -18.43 -8.03
N THR A 29 -3.00 -18.79 -8.19
CA THR A 29 -1.86 -18.04 -7.66
C THR A 29 -0.75 -17.98 -8.70
N TYR A 30 0.17 -17.03 -8.54
CA TYR A 30 1.41 -16.97 -9.32
C TYR A 30 2.62 -16.81 -8.40
N ASN A 31 3.78 -17.24 -8.89
CA ASN A 31 5.02 -17.10 -8.16
C ASN A 31 5.59 -15.70 -8.33
N ASN A 32 5.96 -15.08 -7.22
CA ASN A 32 6.82 -13.91 -7.21
C ASN A 32 8.27 -14.38 -7.21
N VAL A 33 9.02 -13.99 -8.23
CA VAL A 33 10.37 -14.53 -8.50
C VAL A 33 11.41 -13.48 -8.13
N ASN A 34 12.39 -13.89 -7.34
CA ASN A 34 13.55 -13.08 -7.02
C ASN A 34 14.42 -12.87 -8.29
N PRO A 35 14.61 -11.64 -8.76
CA PRO A 35 15.35 -11.37 -9.99
C PRO A 35 16.86 -11.62 -9.88
N ALA A 36 17.40 -11.78 -8.67
CA ALA A 36 18.82 -11.98 -8.47
C ALA A 36 19.26 -13.43 -8.74
N ASP A 37 18.38 -14.41 -8.45
CA ASP A 37 18.74 -15.85 -8.54
C ASP A 37 17.63 -16.73 -9.15
N ASN A 38 16.51 -16.14 -9.55
CA ASN A 38 15.31 -16.81 -10.04
C ASN A 38 14.64 -17.77 -9.04
N SER A 39 14.96 -17.67 -7.75
CA SER A 39 14.22 -18.39 -6.72
C SER A 39 12.82 -17.83 -6.52
N VAL A 40 11.91 -18.62 -5.96
CA VAL A 40 10.57 -18.14 -5.61
C VAL A 40 10.66 -17.37 -4.27
N ALA A 41 10.47 -16.06 -4.33
CA ALA A 41 10.42 -15.20 -3.14
C ALA A 41 9.09 -15.29 -2.40
N GLY A 42 8.01 -15.62 -3.11
CA GLY A 42 6.68 -15.75 -2.53
C GLY A 42 5.64 -16.20 -3.56
N VAL A 43 4.41 -16.32 -3.09
CA VAL A 43 3.25 -16.67 -3.94
C VAL A 43 2.18 -15.61 -3.71
N CYS A 44 1.56 -15.13 -4.79
CA CYS A 44 0.52 -14.10 -4.76
C CYS A 44 -0.80 -14.65 -5.32
N ALA A 45 -1.92 -14.16 -4.83
CA ALA A 45 -3.22 -14.43 -5.43
C ALA A 45 -3.27 -13.88 -6.87
N ASP A 46 -3.75 -14.68 -7.82
CA ASP A 46 -3.97 -14.28 -9.22
C ASP A 46 -5.41 -13.76 -9.36
N ALA A 47 -5.58 -12.48 -9.03
CA ALA A 47 -6.87 -11.80 -9.04
C ALA A 47 -7.46 -11.72 -10.44
N GLY A 48 -8.73 -12.09 -10.56
CA GLY A 48 -9.49 -11.99 -11.80
C GLY A 48 -10.44 -10.78 -11.84
N PRO A 49 -11.20 -10.64 -12.95
CA PRO A 49 -12.23 -9.60 -13.07
C PRO A 49 -13.27 -9.65 -11.95
N GLU A 50 -13.65 -10.83 -11.48
CA GLU A 50 -14.62 -11.02 -10.39
C GLU A 50 -14.11 -10.42 -9.08
N ASP A 51 -12.84 -10.60 -8.76
CA ASP A 51 -12.20 -10.04 -7.58
C ASP A 51 -12.13 -8.51 -7.67
N MET A 52 -11.85 -7.99 -8.88
CA MET A 52 -11.82 -6.56 -9.13
C MET A 52 -13.20 -5.92 -8.93
N GLU A 53 -14.26 -6.53 -9.42
CA GLU A 53 -15.64 -6.03 -9.22
C GLU A 53 -16.00 -5.96 -7.73
N VAL A 54 -15.65 -6.98 -6.95
CA VAL A 54 -15.87 -6.98 -5.49
C VAL A 54 -15.06 -5.87 -4.81
N ALA A 55 -13.80 -5.67 -5.21
CA ALA A 55 -12.96 -4.60 -4.66
C ALA A 55 -13.49 -3.20 -4.99
N ILE A 56 -13.95 -2.98 -6.23
CA ILE A 56 -14.57 -1.72 -6.66
C ILE A 56 -15.86 -1.46 -5.88
N ALA A 57 -16.73 -2.48 -5.73
CA ALA A 57 -17.96 -2.35 -4.97
C ALA A 57 -17.70 -2.02 -3.50
N ALA A 58 -16.68 -2.64 -2.88
CA ALA A 58 -16.28 -2.35 -1.52
C ALA A 58 -15.77 -0.90 -1.35
N ALA A 59 -14.92 -0.44 -2.27
CA ALA A 59 -14.42 0.93 -2.27
C ALA A 59 -15.55 1.95 -2.47
N ARG A 60 -16.48 1.68 -3.39
CA ARG A 60 -17.63 2.54 -3.65
C ARG A 60 -18.54 2.64 -2.43
N ARG A 61 -18.86 1.51 -1.82
CA ARG A 61 -19.64 1.47 -0.59
C ARG A 61 -18.98 2.25 0.55
N ALA A 62 -17.68 2.07 0.77
CA ALA A 62 -16.95 2.79 1.80
C ALA A 62 -17.00 4.31 1.58
N PHE A 63 -16.96 4.76 0.32
CA PHE A 63 -17.08 6.17 -0.02
C PHE A 63 -18.49 6.73 0.21
N ASP A 64 -19.54 5.98 -0.16
CA ASP A 64 -20.94 6.45 -0.12
C ASP A 64 -21.57 6.31 1.28
N GLU A 65 -21.24 5.27 2.02
CA GLU A 65 -21.90 4.89 3.28
C GLU A 65 -21.12 5.31 4.54
N SER A 66 -19.93 5.89 4.37
CA SER A 66 -19.14 6.43 5.49
C SER A 66 -18.89 7.92 5.31
N ASP A 67 -18.32 8.54 6.33
CA ASP A 67 -17.89 9.94 6.28
C ASP A 67 -16.53 10.14 5.59
N TRP A 68 -16.00 9.09 4.95
CA TRP A 68 -14.71 9.12 4.25
C TRP A 68 -14.60 10.24 3.21
N SER A 69 -15.68 10.48 2.46
CA SER A 69 -15.72 11.48 1.39
C SER A 69 -15.63 12.93 1.91
N THR A 70 -16.10 13.20 3.11
CA THR A 70 -16.23 14.56 3.66
C THR A 70 -15.40 14.82 4.91
N ASN A 71 -15.03 13.77 5.66
CA ASN A 71 -14.27 13.90 6.89
C ASN A 71 -12.74 13.85 6.63
N HIS A 72 -12.17 15.01 6.30
CA HIS A 72 -10.74 15.13 5.98
C HIS A 72 -9.86 14.82 7.20
N ALA A 73 -10.31 15.17 8.41
CA ALA A 73 -9.59 14.86 9.65
C ALA A 73 -9.51 13.34 9.89
N PHE A 74 -10.59 12.60 9.58
CA PHE A 74 -10.59 11.14 9.64
C PHE A 74 -9.62 10.53 8.64
N ARG A 75 -9.59 11.02 7.39
CA ARG A 75 -8.60 10.59 6.38
C ARG A 75 -7.16 10.82 6.84
N ALA A 76 -6.87 12.01 7.37
CA ALA A 76 -5.55 12.33 7.92
C ALA A 76 -5.15 11.38 9.05
N LYS A 77 -6.10 11.06 9.96
CA LYS A 77 -5.88 10.07 11.02
C LYS A 77 -5.52 8.69 10.45
N CYS A 78 -6.27 8.20 9.46
CA CYS A 78 -6.00 6.90 8.83
C CYS A 78 -4.64 6.87 8.14
N LEU A 79 -4.25 7.95 7.45
CA LEU A 79 -2.94 8.06 6.82
C LEU A 79 -1.80 8.07 7.84
N ARG A 80 -1.98 8.72 9.00
CA ARG A 80 -1.00 8.66 10.10
C ARG A 80 -0.85 7.24 10.64
N GLN A 81 -1.96 6.53 10.85
CA GLN A 81 -1.92 5.14 11.29
C GLN A 81 -1.21 4.24 10.27
N LEU A 82 -1.50 4.41 8.98
CA LEU A 82 -0.80 3.69 7.90
C LEU A 82 0.69 3.98 7.91
N ARG A 83 1.09 5.26 7.95
CA ARG A 83 2.50 5.68 8.04
C ARG A 83 3.20 5.03 9.22
N ASP A 84 2.58 5.07 10.40
CA ASP A 84 3.20 4.55 11.62
C ASP A 84 3.33 3.01 11.57
N ALA A 85 2.34 2.32 10.98
CA ALA A 85 2.42 0.89 10.73
C ALA A 85 3.55 0.54 9.74
N ILE A 86 3.66 1.28 8.62
CA ILE A 86 4.75 1.09 7.65
C ILE A 86 6.11 1.34 8.32
N LYS A 87 6.25 2.40 9.11
CA LYS A 87 7.49 2.67 9.87
C LYS A 87 7.86 1.54 10.82
N ALA A 88 6.88 0.97 11.50
CA ALA A 88 7.10 -0.15 12.42
C ALA A 88 7.61 -1.42 11.72
N HIS A 89 7.28 -1.61 10.44
CA HIS A 89 7.67 -2.75 9.61
C HIS A 89 8.77 -2.41 8.58
N ALA A 90 9.46 -1.27 8.72
CA ALA A 90 10.41 -0.79 7.71
C ALA A 90 11.51 -1.81 7.39
N ASP A 91 12.04 -2.51 8.39
CA ASP A 91 13.10 -3.49 8.17
C ASP A 91 12.59 -4.73 7.41
N GLU A 92 11.39 -5.19 7.69
CA GLU A 92 10.75 -6.28 6.94
C GLU A 92 10.52 -5.87 5.47
N LEU A 93 10.02 -4.65 5.24
CA LEU A 93 9.83 -4.10 3.90
C LEU A 93 11.14 -3.97 3.12
N ARG A 94 12.28 -3.65 3.78
CA ARG A 94 13.59 -3.61 3.13
C ARG A 94 13.97 -4.98 2.56
N TYR A 95 13.77 -6.06 3.34
CA TYR A 95 14.08 -7.40 2.89
C TYR A 95 13.16 -7.87 1.76
N LEU A 96 11.87 -7.54 1.83
CA LEU A 96 10.94 -7.79 0.73
C LEU A 96 11.39 -7.06 -0.54
N MET A 97 11.77 -5.79 -0.44
CA MET A 97 12.27 -4.99 -1.57
C MET A 97 13.52 -5.62 -2.20
N VAL A 98 14.44 -6.14 -1.40
CA VAL A 98 15.62 -6.85 -1.91
C VAL A 98 15.23 -8.14 -2.64
N ALA A 99 14.32 -8.92 -2.05
CA ALA A 99 13.94 -10.23 -2.60
C ALA A 99 13.03 -10.14 -3.83
N GLU A 100 12.11 -9.18 -3.86
CA GLU A 100 11.10 -9.09 -4.91
C GLU A 100 11.52 -8.20 -6.09
N VAL A 101 12.33 -7.19 -5.82
CA VAL A 101 12.73 -6.18 -6.83
C VAL A 101 14.22 -6.27 -7.17
N GLY A 102 15.00 -7.01 -6.39
CA GLY A 102 16.46 -7.08 -6.58
C GLY A 102 17.18 -5.80 -6.15
N ALA A 103 16.56 -5.02 -5.29
CA ALA A 103 17.13 -3.75 -4.86
C ALA A 103 18.42 -3.95 -4.06
N PRO A 104 19.49 -3.16 -4.30
CA PRO A 104 20.64 -3.15 -3.43
C PRO A 104 20.24 -2.75 -2.01
N LEU A 105 20.60 -3.55 -1.01
CA LEU A 105 20.21 -3.32 0.39
C LEU A 105 20.53 -1.88 0.86
N GLY A 106 21.67 -1.33 0.46
CA GLY A 106 22.06 0.06 0.82
C GLY A 106 21.07 1.12 0.32
N LEU A 107 20.39 0.90 -0.81
CA LEU A 107 19.41 1.85 -1.33
C LEU A 107 18.08 1.81 -0.57
N THR A 108 17.81 0.74 0.15
CA THR A 108 16.58 0.65 0.98
C THR A 108 16.66 1.55 2.22
N TYR A 109 17.87 1.90 2.68
CA TYR A 109 18.08 2.89 3.74
C TYR A 109 18.02 4.36 3.25
N GLY A 110 17.32 4.59 2.15
CA GLY A 110 17.16 5.91 1.54
C GLY A 110 16.04 5.92 0.52
N PRO A 111 16.38 6.02 -0.79
CA PRO A 111 15.40 6.32 -1.84
C PRO A 111 14.31 5.27 -2.02
N GLN A 112 14.52 4.03 -1.62
CA GLN A 112 13.56 2.95 -1.89
C GLN A 112 12.63 2.64 -0.72
N THR A 113 12.97 3.01 0.51
CA THR A 113 12.10 2.78 1.67
C THR A 113 11.97 4.02 2.55
N ASP A 114 13.06 4.57 3.10
CA ASP A 114 12.98 5.63 4.11
C ASP A 114 12.40 6.94 3.55
N ILE A 115 12.84 7.34 2.36
CA ILE A 115 12.37 8.57 1.72
C ILE A 115 10.88 8.47 1.34
N PRO A 116 10.39 7.42 0.65
CA PRO A 116 8.97 7.25 0.39
C PRO A 116 8.10 7.23 1.65
N ILE A 117 8.57 6.56 2.71
CA ILE A 117 7.84 6.56 4.00
C ILE A 117 7.76 7.97 4.59
N SER A 118 8.85 8.74 4.54
CA SER A 118 8.86 10.12 5.05
C SER A 118 7.95 11.05 4.24
N PHE A 119 7.77 10.79 2.95
CA PHE A 119 6.90 11.60 2.09
C PHE A 119 5.41 11.42 2.37
N ILE A 120 5.01 10.39 3.12
CA ILE A 120 3.60 10.23 3.55
C ILE A 120 3.15 11.40 4.44
N ASP A 121 4.06 12.06 5.14
CA ASP A 121 3.73 13.21 5.98
C ASP A 121 3.22 14.40 5.15
N TRP A 122 3.75 14.62 3.95
CA TRP A 122 3.36 15.73 3.09
C TRP A 122 1.86 15.71 2.70
N PRO A 123 1.28 14.63 2.14
CA PRO A 123 -0.14 14.61 1.82
C PRO A 123 -1.03 14.70 3.07
N ILE A 124 -0.56 14.26 4.24
CA ILE A 124 -1.30 14.41 5.50
C ILE A 124 -1.41 15.89 5.87
N GLU A 125 -0.29 16.62 5.88
CA GLU A 125 -0.25 18.04 6.18
C GLU A 125 -1.04 18.86 5.15
N TYR A 126 -0.88 18.51 3.86
CA TYR A 126 -1.58 19.18 2.78
C TYR A 126 -3.11 18.98 2.88
N LEU A 127 -3.56 17.79 3.23
CA LEU A 127 -4.98 17.45 3.39
C LEU A 127 -5.65 18.27 4.50
N GLU A 128 -4.90 18.63 5.54
CA GLU A 128 -5.40 19.44 6.66
C GLU A 128 -5.49 20.95 6.33
N GLN A 129 -4.71 21.41 5.34
CA GLN A 129 -4.63 22.82 4.96
C GLN A 129 -5.36 23.14 3.65
N PHE A 130 -5.78 22.11 2.90
CA PHE A 130 -6.38 22.28 1.59
C PHE A 130 -7.79 22.88 1.70
N GLU A 131 -8.05 23.91 0.90
CA GLU A 131 -9.38 24.50 0.74
C GLU A 131 -10.23 23.59 -0.17
N TRP A 132 -11.06 22.75 0.46
CA TRP A 132 -11.88 21.75 -0.23
C TRP A 132 -13.09 22.32 -0.97
N GLU A 133 -13.55 23.51 -0.55
CA GLU A 133 -14.67 24.20 -1.16
C GLU A 133 -14.24 25.62 -1.52
N ARG A 134 -14.55 26.04 -2.73
CA ARG A 134 -14.28 27.39 -3.21
C ARG A 134 -15.53 28.00 -3.80
N GLU A 135 -15.92 29.16 -3.29
CA GLU A 135 -16.99 29.93 -3.91
C GLU A 135 -16.49 30.51 -5.25
N LEU A 136 -17.26 30.27 -6.31
CA LEU A 136 -17.02 30.91 -7.58
C LEU A 136 -17.69 32.29 -7.59
N PRO A 137 -17.06 33.33 -8.20
CA PRO A 137 -17.68 34.64 -8.33
C PRO A 137 -18.98 34.51 -9.12
N THR A 138 -20.08 35.08 -8.58
CA THR A 138 -21.36 35.14 -9.27
C THR A 138 -21.23 36.02 -10.50
N VAL A 139 -21.37 35.44 -11.67
CA VAL A 139 -21.50 36.23 -12.93
C VAL A 139 -22.94 36.71 -13.00
N ASN A 140 -23.15 38.00 -12.74
CA ASN A 140 -24.43 38.62 -13.07
C ASN A 140 -24.58 38.64 -14.59
N VAL A 141 -25.48 37.82 -15.11
CA VAL A 141 -25.88 37.83 -16.53
C VAL A 141 -26.98 38.85 -16.72
#